data_a88d99f130ac05fe51c6543d643eab77
#
_entry.id   a88d99f130ac05fe51c6543d643eab77
#
_cell.length_a   1.000
_cell.length_b   1.000
_cell.length_c   1.000
_cell.angle_alpha   90.00
_cell.angle_beta   90.00
_cell.angle_gamma   90.00
#
_symmetry.space_group_name_H-M   'P 1'
#
loop_
_entity.id
_entity.type
_entity.pdbx_description
1 polymer ?
#
loop_
_entity_poly.entity_id
_entity_poly.type
_entity_poly.pdbx_seq_one_letter_code
_entity_poly.pdbx_strand_id
1 'polypeptide(L)'
;MKRFLQGAALLALLASPLSQGGVVMGGTRVVYPQGQKEVSFSVTNREKKTPYLIQSWVDKSAANAAPPFIVTPPLFRLDPEQKNVLRISYTGAPLPADRESVFWLNVKNIAPSNPDGSNQLQVNVKSRFKIFFRPRGLAGDPSEAYRSVTFTCSGNRLTAHNPTPYFVSFYQVKSGSRAVDEPGMVSPQGERQWPVTCGGAISWQAINDFGGITPAAVQQ
;
A
#
# COMPACT_ATOMS: atom_id res chain seq x y z
N MET A 1 16.03 46.51 -21.72
CA MET A 1 16.49 45.16 -22.10
C MET A 1 16.68 44.22 -20.90
N LYS A 2 17.30 44.58 -19.77
CA LYS A 2 17.54 43.67 -18.62
C LYS A 2 16.24 43.17 -17.95
N ARG A 3 15.17 43.95 -17.89
CA ARG A 3 13.88 43.55 -17.29
C ARG A 3 13.06 42.56 -18.14
N PHE A 4 13.24 42.57 -19.47
CA PHE A 4 12.64 41.57 -20.37
C PHE A 4 13.31 40.21 -20.27
N LEU A 5 14.62 40.15 -20.07
CA LEU A 5 15.33 38.89 -19.86
C LEU A 5 14.96 38.23 -18.52
N GLN A 6 14.69 38.99 -17.46
CA GLN A 6 14.26 38.47 -16.16
C GLN A 6 12.85 37.88 -16.21
N GLY A 7 11.93 38.46 -17.00
CA GLY A 7 10.59 37.91 -17.20
C GLY A 7 10.61 36.60 -18.00
N ALA A 8 11.45 36.50 -19.02
CA ALA A 8 11.56 35.27 -19.83
C ALA A 8 12.21 34.11 -19.07
N ALA A 9 13.14 34.38 -18.17
CA ALA A 9 13.73 33.35 -17.31
C ALA A 9 12.75 32.79 -16.27
N LEU A 10 11.84 33.62 -15.76
CA LEU A 10 10.82 33.18 -14.80
C LEU A 10 9.72 32.31 -15.46
N LEU A 11 9.39 32.57 -16.73
CA LEU A 11 8.43 31.76 -17.50
C LEU A 11 8.99 30.38 -17.88
N ALA A 12 10.29 30.27 -18.11
CA ALA A 12 10.95 29.00 -18.44
C ALA A 12 10.98 28.00 -17.26
N LEU A 13 10.94 28.47 -16.02
CA LEU A 13 10.89 27.63 -14.81
C LEU A 13 9.52 26.96 -14.59
N LEU A 14 8.45 27.45 -15.21
CA LEU A 14 7.10 26.88 -15.13
C LEU A 14 6.84 25.77 -16.15
N ALA A 15 7.74 25.54 -17.08
CA ALA A 15 7.65 24.50 -18.11
C ALA A 15 8.35 23.19 -17.71
N SER A 16 8.33 22.81 -16.42
CA SER A 16 8.82 21.48 -16.01
C SER A 16 7.93 20.41 -16.64
N PRO A 17 8.48 19.51 -17.49
CA PRO A 17 7.69 18.40 -18.01
C PRO A 17 7.20 17.56 -16.82
N LEU A 18 5.90 17.40 -16.68
CA LEU A 18 5.31 16.45 -15.76
C LEU A 18 5.85 15.07 -16.12
N SER A 19 6.76 14.55 -15.32
CA SER A 19 7.23 13.17 -15.44
C SER A 19 6.03 12.25 -15.23
N GLN A 20 5.47 11.76 -16.32
CA GLN A 20 4.41 10.76 -16.28
C GLN A 20 5.08 9.44 -15.95
N GLY A 21 4.91 8.96 -14.72
CA GLY A 21 5.42 7.66 -14.30
C GLY A 21 4.83 6.52 -15.12
N GLY A 22 5.63 5.50 -15.46
CA GLY A 22 5.32 4.39 -16.32
C GLY A 22 4.02 3.65 -15.99
N VAL A 23 4.08 2.55 -15.21
CA VAL A 23 2.90 1.75 -14.87
C VAL A 23 2.31 2.21 -13.55
N VAL A 24 1.03 2.53 -13.55
CA VAL A 24 0.27 3.03 -12.37
C VAL A 24 -0.71 1.97 -11.89
N MET A 25 -0.76 1.78 -10.58
CA MET A 25 -1.65 0.85 -9.90
C MET A 25 -2.93 1.54 -9.45
N GLY A 26 -4.06 0.84 -9.50
CA GLY A 26 -5.39 1.39 -9.19
C GLY A 26 -5.71 1.58 -7.71
N GLY A 27 -4.74 1.36 -6.83
CA GLY A 27 -4.90 1.55 -5.40
C GLY A 27 -3.63 1.26 -4.63
N THR A 28 -3.66 1.51 -3.32
CA THR A 28 -2.54 1.23 -2.40
C THR A 28 -2.73 -0.08 -1.63
N ARG A 29 -3.94 -0.66 -1.69
CA ARG A 29 -4.35 -1.89 -1.01
C ARG A 29 -5.58 -2.50 -1.66
N VAL A 30 -5.88 -3.73 -1.27
CA VAL A 30 -7.09 -4.46 -1.68
C VAL A 30 -7.81 -4.89 -0.41
N VAL A 31 -9.10 -4.59 -0.30
CA VAL A 31 -10.00 -5.20 0.69
C VAL A 31 -10.78 -6.29 -0.02
N TYR A 32 -10.72 -7.50 0.50
CA TYR A 32 -11.43 -8.66 -0.02
C TYR A 32 -12.53 -9.10 0.97
N PRO A 33 -13.79 -8.68 0.80
CA PRO A 33 -14.89 -9.12 1.66
C PRO A 33 -15.16 -10.63 1.46
N GLN A 34 -15.35 -11.35 2.54
CA GLN A 34 -15.74 -12.75 2.50
C GLN A 34 -17.03 -12.95 1.68
N GLY A 35 -17.03 -13.94 0.79
CA GLY A 35 -18.16 -14.27 -0.08
C GLY A 35 -18.18 -13.53 -1.40
N GLN A 36 -17.26 -12.63 -1.67
CA GLN A 36 -17.01 -12.14 -3.01
C GLN A 36 -16.36 -13.25 -3.86
N LYS A 37 -16.76 -13.36 -5.11
CA LYS A 37 -16.14 -14.31 -6.06
C LYS A 37 -14.75 -13.83 -6.47
N GLU A 38 -14.61 -12.53 -6.68
CA GLU A 38 -13.37 -11.87 -7.06
C GLU A 38 -13.38 -10.39 -6.67
N VAL A 39 -12.18 -9.81 -6.53
CA VAL A 39 -11.97 -8.37 -6.39
C VAL A 39 -11.00 -7.91 -7.47
N SER A 40 -11.29 -6.75 -8.05
CA SER A 40 -10.54 -6.19 -9.16
C SER A 40 -9.47 -5.21 -8.68
N PHE A 41 -8.28 -5.26 -9.32
CA PHE A 41 -7.19 -4.32 -9.09
C PHE A 41 -6.62 -3.87 -10.44
N SER A 42 -6.75 -2.58 -10.77
CA SER A 42 -6.35 -2.09 -12.09
C SER A 42 -4.86 -1.79 -12.20
N VAL A 43 -4.32 -2.01 -13.40
CA VAL A 43 -2.94 -1.68 -13.78
C VAL A 43 -3.00 -0.90 -15.08
N THR A 44 -2.40 0.29 -15.12
CA THR A 44 -2.46 1.20 -16.27
C THR A 44 -1.04 1.57 -16.69
N ASN A 45 -0.71 1.36 -17.95
CA ASN A 45 0.51 1.88 -18.55
C ASN A 45 0.25 3.30 -19.05
N ARG A 46 0.92 4.30 -18.47
CA ARG A 46 0.81 5.70 -18.90
C ARG A 46 1.90 6.12 -19.88
N GLU A 47 2.83 5.23 -20.21
CA GLU A 47 3.83 5.50 -21.22
C GLU A 47 3.17 5.53 -22.62
N LYS A 48 3.70 6.40 -23.48
CA LYS A 48 3.18 6.56 -24.86
C LYS A 48 3.80 5.59 -25.86
N LYS A 49 4.96 5.03 -25.55
CA LYS A 49 5.75 4.23 -26.51
C LYS A 49 6.23 2.89 -25.96
N THR A 50 6.37 2.76 -24.65
CA THR A 50 7.00 1.60 -24.04
C THR A 50 5.95 0.61 -23.53
N PRO A 51 5.87 -0.61 -24.09
CA PRO A 51 5.07 -1.68 -23.52
C PRO A 51 5.79 -2.27 -22.30
N TYR A 52 5.03 -2.90 -21.39
CA TYR A 52 5.57 -3.64 -20.24
C TYR A 52 5.01 -5.06 -20.23
N LEU A 53 5.80 -5.98 -19.72
CA LEU A 53 5.31 -7.28 -19.29
C LEU A 53 4.99 -7.18 -17.80
N ILE A 54 3.74 -7.48 -17.45
CA ILE A 54 3.25 -7.41 -16.07
C ILE A 54 3.17 -8.82 -15.52
N GLN A 55 3.86 -9.06 -14.41
CA GLN A 55 3.78 -10.31 -13.67
C GLN A 55 3.11 -10.06 -12.32
N SER A 56 2.12 -10.86 -11.95
CA SER A 56 1.37 -10.71 -10.70
C SER A 56 1.23 -12.04 -9.96
N TRP A 57 1.39 -11.99 -8.62
CA TRP A 57 1.23 -13.16 -7.75
C TRP A 57 0.95 -12.72 -6.32
N VAL A 58 0.46 -13.65 -5.48
CA VAL A 58 0.37 -13.46 -4.03
C VAL A 58 1.51 -14.23 -3.36
N ASP A 59 2.15 -13.62 -2.35
CA ASP A 59 3.23 -14.27 -1.61
C ASP A 59 2.71 -15.50 -0.87
N LYS A 60 3.58 -16.51 -0.77
CA LYS A 60 3.38 -17.65 0.12
C LYS A 60 3.37 -17.19 1.59
N SER A 61 2.69 -17.92 2.44
CA SER A 61 2.75 -17.69 3.89
C SER A 61 4.15 -17.98 4.44
N ALA A 62 4.41 -17.55 5.68
CA ALA A 62 5.66 -17.84 6.38
C ALA A 62 5.97 -19.36 6.48
N ALA A 63 4.94 -20.22 6.45
CA ALA A 63 5.05 -21.67 6.43
C ALA A 63 5.27 -22.27 5.02
N ASN A 64 5.56 -21.47 3.99
CA ASN A 64 5.62 -21.88 2.60
C ASN A 64 4.35 -22.52 2.02
N ALA A 65 3.23 -22.44 2.74
CA ALA A 65 1.94 -22.87 2.21
C ALA A 65 1.51 -21.99 1.04
N ALA A 66 0.82 -22.58 0.06
CA ALA A 66 0.24 -21.82 -1.04
C ALA A 66 -0.70 -20.73 -0.50
N PRO A 67 -0.66 -19.51 -1.03
CA PRO A 67 -1.57 -18.47 -0.61
C PRO A 67 -3.01 -18.85 -0.99
N PRO A 68 -4.00 -18.48 -0.18
CA PRO A 68 -5.41 -18.80 -0.48
C PRO A 68 -6.01 -17.85 -1.54
N PHE A 69 -5.17 -17.26 -2.39
CA PHE A 69 -5.56 -16.35 -3.45
C PHE A 69 -4.86 -16.66 -4.76
N ILE A 70 -5.63 -16.60 -5.84
CA ILE A 70 -5.13 -16.64 -7.22
C ILE A 70 -5.32 -15.26 -7.84
N VAL A 71 -4.33 -14.83 -8.63
CA VAL A 71 -4.39 -13.58 -9.40
C VAL A 71 -4.39 -13.91 -10.88
N THR A 72 -5.34 -13.36 -11.62
CA THR A 72 -5.44 -13.55 -13.06
C THR A 72 -5.61 -12.23 -13.81
N PRO A 73 -4.90 -12.05 -14.93
CA PRO A 73 -3.87 -12.92 -15.50
C PRO A 73 -2.55 -12.83 -14.68
N PRO A 74 -1.79 -13.94 -14.51
CA PRO A 74 -0.53 -13.94 -13.76
C PRO A 74 0.62 -13.28 -14.53
N LEU A 75 0.54 -13.28 -15.84
CA LEU A 75 1.52 -12.67 -16.76
C LEU A 75 0.80 -12.16 -18.00
N PHE A 76 1.04 -10.91 -18.39
CA PHE A 76 0.46 -10.31 -19.60
C PHE A 76 1.28 -9.12 -20.09
N ARG A 77 1.17 -8.84 -21.37
CA ARG A 77 1.71 -7.62 -21.97
C ARG A 77 0.71 -6.48 -21.78
N LEU A 78 1.20 -5.34 -21.37
CA LEU A 78 0.46 -4.09 -21.21
C LEU A 78 1.07 -3.05 -22.15
N ASP A 79 0.38 -2.82 -23.25
CA ASP A 79 0.83 -1.89 -24.29
C ASP A 79 0.72 -0.42 -23.82
N PRO A 80 1.37 0.51 -24.54
CA PRO A 80 1.27 1.93 -24.24
C PRO A 80 -0.18 2.39 -24.11
N GLU A 81 -0.43 3.25 -23.11
CA GLU A 81 -1.73 3.86 -22.81
C GLU A 81 -2.87 2.85 -22.51
N GLN A 82 -2.55 1.56 -22.38
CA GLN A 82 -3.53 0.55 -22.01
C GLN A 82 -3.74 0.43 -20.50
N LYS A 83 -4.97 0.01 -20.18
CA LYS A 83 -5.38 -0.39 -18.82
C LYS A 83 -5.81 -1.85 -18.86
N ASN A 84 -5.38 -2.62 -17.86
CA ASN A 84 -5.85 -3.97 -17.60
C ASN A 84 -6.29 -4.11 -16.14
N VAL A 85 -6.98 -5.21 -15.83
CA VAL A 85 -7.52 -5.50 -14.50
C VAL A 85 -7.03 -6.86 -14.05
N LEU A 86 -6.35 -6.88 -12.91
CA LEU A 86 -6.05 -8.09 -12.17
C LEU A 86 -7.30 -8.52 -11.40
N ARG A 87 -7.71 -9.77 -11.55
CA ARG A 87 -8.78 -10.38 -10.77
C ARG A 87 -8.15 -11.23 -9.68
N ILE A 88 -8.52 -10.96 -8.45
CA ILE A 88 -8.04 -11.64 -7.26
C ILE A 88 -9.17 -12.50 -6.75
N SER A 89 -9.00 -13.81 -6.74
CA SER A 89 -10.01 -14.78 -6.33
C SER A 89 -9.53 -15.57 -5.12
N TYR A 90 -10.40 -15.73 -4.13
CA TYR A 90 -10.12 -16.55 -2.94
C TYR A 90 -10.38 -18.03 -3.23
N THR A 91 -9.44 -18.91 -2.85
CA THR A 91 -9.49 -20.35 -3.16
C THR A 91 -10.13 -21.22 -2.08
N GLY A 92 -10.61 -20.61 -0.99
CA GLY A 92 -11.39 -21.30 0.03
C GLY A 92 -10.60 -21.97 1.16
N ALA A 93 -9.28 -21.73 1.27
CA ALA A 93 -8.52 -22.22 2.42
C ALA A 93 -9.05 -21.61 3.74
N PRO A 94 -9.19 -22.37 4.84
CA PRO A 94 -9.72 -21.84 6.09
C PRO A 94 -8.89 -20.65 6.61
N LEU A 95 -9.56 -19.54 6.89
CA LEU A 95 -8.99 -18.35 7.53
C LEU A 95 -9.76 -18.03 8.81
N PRO A 96 -9.17 -17.34 9.79
CA PRO A 96 -9.88 -16.87 10.98
C PRO A 96 -11.17 -16.14 10.60
N ALA A 97 -12.27 -16.45 11.27
CA ALA A 97 -13.58 -15.85 11.02
C ALA A 97 -13.87 -14.66 11.93
N ASP A 98 -13.08 -14.48 12.99
CA ASP A 98 -13.23 -13.47 14.04
C ASP A 98 -12.42 -12.19 13.81
N ARG A 99 -11.57 -12.17 12.79
CA ARG A 99 -10.66 -11.07 12.48
C ARG A 99 -10.19 -11.06 11.03
N GLU A 100 -9.67 -9.93 10.57
CA GLU A 100 -9.01 -9.83 9.27
C GLU A 100 -7.75 -10.69 9.18
N SER A 101 -7.44 -11.14 7.96
CA SER A 101 -6.16 -11.75 7.60
C SER A 101 -5.50 -10.92 6.50
N VAL A 102 -4.15 -10.81 6.54
CA VAL A 102 -3.39 -10.03 5.56
C VAL A 102 -2.53 -10.92 4.68
N PHE A 103 -2.54 -10.60 3.37
CA PHE A 103 -1.71 -11.21 2.35
C PHE A 103 -1.05 -10.11 1.50
N TRP A 104 -0.15 -10.51 0.57
CA TRP A 104 0.62 -9.56 -0.21
C TRP A 104 0.50 -9.86 -1.69
N LEU A 105 -0.17 -8.98 -2.42
CA LEU A 105 -0.17 -8.94 -3.87
C LEU A 105 1.14 -8.30 -4.35
N ASN A 106 1.87 -8.98 -5.21
CA ASN A 106 3.03 -8.44 -5.90
C ASN A 106 2.67 -8.19 -7.36
N VAL A 107 3.09 -7.05 -7.87
CA VAL A 107 3.00 -6.70 -9.28
C VAL A 107 4.38 -6.22 -9.72
N LYS A 108 4.99 -6.94 -10.67
CA LYS A 108 6.29 -6.62 -11.23
C LYS A 108 6.13 -6.11 -12.65
N ASN A 109 6.65 -4.93 -12.90
CA ASN A 109 6.71 -4.33 -14.23
C ASN A 109 8.08 -4.67 -14.83
N ILE A 110 8.08 -5.35 -15.96
CA ILE A 110 9.29 -5.77 -16.67
C ILE A 110 9.35 -4.95 -17.96
N ALA A 111 10.35 -4.10 -18.06
CA ALA A 111 10.59 -3.31 -19.26
C ALA A 111 11.13 -4.21 -20.41
N PRO A 112 10.88 -3.83 -21.69
CA PRO A 112 11.44 -4.56 -22.81
C PRO A 112 12.98 -4.48 -22.78
N SER A 113 13.64 -5.58 -23.13
CA SER A 113 15.10 -5.60 -23.36
C SER A 113 15.39 -5.13 -24.79
N ASN A 114 16.49 -4.38 -24.97
CA ASN A 114 16.97 -4.07 -26.32
C ASN A 114 17.70 -5.26 -26.90
N PRO A 115 17.38 -5.67 -28.13
CA PRO A 115 18.04 -6.80 -28.80
C PRO A 115 19.49 -6.50 -29.22
N ASP A 116 19.91 -5.23 -29.22
CA ASP A 116 21.19 -4.81 -29.80
C ASP A 116 22.43 -5.09 -28.94
N GLY A 117 22.31 -5.84 -27.83
CA GLY A 117 23.45 -6.31 -27.02
C GLY A 117 24.29 -5.22 -26.35
N SER A 118 23.88 -3.96 -26.40
CA SER A 118 24.57 -2.88 -25.69
C SER A 118 24.39 -3.02 -24.16
N ASN A 119 25.45 -2.73 -23.41
CA ASN A 119 25.38 -2.69 -21.94
C ASN A 119 24.32 -1.67 -21.49
N GLN A 120 23.18 -2.17 -21.03
CA GLN A 120 22.08 -1.32 -20.53
C GLN A 120 21.71 -1.70 -19.11
N LEU A 121 21.45 -0.67 -18.29
CA LEU A 121 20.83 -0.84 -16.99
C LEU A 121 19.31 -1.00 -17.19
N GLN A 122 18.78 -2.20 -16.95
CA GLN A 122 17.35 -2.44 -16.95
C GLN A 122 16.80 -2.40 -15.51
N VAL A 123 15.93 -1.42 -15.22
CA VAL A 123 15.28 -1.29 -13.92
C VAL A 123 13.87 -1.92 -13.99
N ASN A 124 13.68 -2.99 -13.23
CA ASN A 124 12.37 -3.62 -13.07
C ASN A 124 11.77 -3.25 -11.70
N VAL A 125 10.59 -2.66 -11.70
CA VAL A 125 9.91 -2.24 -10.46
C VAL A 125 8.97 -3.34 -9.98
N LYS A 126 9.14 -3.79 -8.74
CA LYS A 126 8.19 -4.67 -8.05
C LYS A 126 7.46 -3.87 -6.98
N SER A 127 6.15 -3.72 -7.13
CA SER A 127 5.26 -3.10 -6.16
C SER A 127 4.56 -4.17 -5.34
N ARG A 128 4.37 -3.92 -4.05
CA ARG A 128 3.77 -4.86 -3.10
C ARG A 128 2.59 -4.20 -2.40
N PHE A 129 1.41 -4.83 -2.49
CA PHE A 129 0.15 -4.32 -1.98
C PHE A 129 -0.42 -5.26 -0.93
N LYS A 130 -1.04 -4.71 0.12
CA LYS A 130 -1.74 -5.51 1.11
C LYS A 130 -3.08 -5.98 0.55
N ILE A 131 -3.42 -7.25 0.77
CA ILE A 131 -4.77 -7.81 0.61
C ILE A 131 -5.29 -8.07 2.01
N PHE A 132 -6.36 -7.40 2.42
CA PHE A 132 -7.07 -7.66 3.67
C PHE A 132 -8.27 -8.53 3.36
N PHE A 133 -8.20 -9.81 3.74
CA PHE A 133 -9.38 -10.67 3.74
C PHE A 133 -10.22 -10.30 4.95
N ARG A 134 -11.47 -9.88 4.69
CA ARG A 134 -12.39 -9.40 5.71
C ARG A 134 -13.56 -10.37 5.86
N PRO A 135 -13.63 -11.16 6.94
CA PRO A 135 -14.78 -11.97 7.28
C PRO A 135 -16.06 -11.13 7.41
N ARG A 136 -17.20 -11.78 7.20
CA ARG A 136 -18.51 -11.17 7.46
C ARG A 136 -18.79 -11.13 8.96
N GLY A 137 -19.54 -10.12 9.40
CA GLY A 137 -20.02 -10.03 10.79
C GLY A 137 -18.97 -9.63 11.81
N LEU A 138 -17.82 -9.10 11.39
CA LEU A 138 -16.86 -8.52 12.32
C LEU A 138 -17.49 -7.33 13.05
N ALA A 139 -17.23 -7.23 14.35
CA ALA A 139 -17.74 -6.15 15.20
C ALA A 139 -17.08 -4.81 14.86
N GLY A 140 -17.85 -3.73 14.96
CA GLY A 140 -17.39 -2.35 14.76
C GLY A 140 -17.32 -1.93 13.29
N ASP A 141 -16.83 -0.71 13.09
CA ASP A 141 -16.66 -0.09 11.76
C ASP A 141 -15.15 -0.06 11.41
N PRO A 142 -14.72 -0.65 10.28
CA PRO A 142 -13.33 -0.61 9.85
C PRO A 142 -12.79 0.81 9.63
N SER A 143 -13.65 1.76 9.28
CA SER A 143 -13.25 3.16 9.07
C SER A 143 -12.90 3.88 10.39
N GLU A 144 -13.46 3.44 11.52
CA GLU A 144 -13.26 3.99 12.85
C GLU A 144 -12.31 3.15 13.72
N ALA A 145 -11.89 1.96 13.26
CA ALA A 145 -11.04 1.05 14.00
C ALA A 145 -9.75 1.70 14.53
N TYR A 146 -9.17 2.62 13.76
CA TYR A 146 -7.96 3.34 14.17
C TYR A 146 -8.15 4.18 15.43
N ARG A 147 -9.37 4.67 15.72
CA ARG A 147 -9.67 5.47 16.93
C ARG A 147 -9.68 4.63 18.20
N SER A 148 -9.95 3.32 18.06
CA SER A 148 -9.97 2.37 19.17
C SER A 148 -8.57 1.91 19.60
N VAL A 149 -7.54 2.24 18.82
CA VAL A 149 -6.15 1.92 19.18
C VAL A 149 -5.77 2.75 20.40
N THR A 150 -5.18 2.10 21.39
CA THR A 150 -4.63 2.74 22.58
C THR A 150 -3.13 2.58 22.61
N PHE A 151 -2.46 3.45 23.33
CA PHE A 151 -1.00 3.43 23.43
C PHE A 151 -0.57 3.37 24.90
N THR A 152 0.45 2.59 25.16
CA THR A 152 1.15 2.61 26.45
C THR A 152 2.60 2.94 26.24
N CYS A 153 3.19 3.59 27.23
CA CYS A 153 4.56 4.04 27.19
C CYS A 153 5.30 3.58 28.43
N SER A 154 6.42 2.87 28.25
CA SER A 154 7.27 2.42 29.35
C SER A 154 8.75 2.63 28.99
N GLY A 155 9.37 3.59 29.66
CA GLY A 155 10.77 3.93 29.40
C GLY A 155 10.99 4.40 27.95
N ASN A 156 11.77 3.63 27.19
CA ASN A 156 12.08 3.89 25.77
C ASN A 156 11.27 2.98 24.82
N ARG A 157 10.03 2.65 25.19
CA ARG A 157 9.18 1.76 24.40
C ARG A 157 7.76 2.29 24.33
N LEU A 158 7.33 2.61 23.12
CA LEU A 158 5.95 2.93 22.80
C LEU A 158 5.27 1.66 22.26
N THR A 159 4.12 1.28 22.83
CA THR A 159 3.32 0.13 22.41
C THR A 159 1.94 0.58 21.99
N ALA A 160 1.51 0.22 20.77
CA ALA A 160 0.13 0.34 20.33
C ALA A 160 -0.62 -0.96 20.58
N HIS A 161 -1.81 -0.86 21.15
CA HIS A 161 -2.75 -1.97 21.38
C HIS A 161 -3.98 -1.78 20.50
N ASN A 162 -4.26 -2.74 19.66
CA ASN A 162 -5.42 -2.74 18.78
C ASN A 162 -6.48 -3.74 19.26
N PRO A 163 -7.56 -3.31 19.91
CA PRO A 163 -8.61 -4.21 20.39
C PRO A 163 -9.58 -4.65 19.30
N THR A 164 -9.49 -4.08 18.09
CA THR A 164 -10.45 -4.30 17.02
C THR A 164 -10.14 -5.56 16.20
N PRO A 165 -11.11 -6.13 15.46
CA PRO A 165 -10.86 -7.24 14.55
C PRO A 165 -10.23 -6.81 13.21
N TYR A 166 -9.86 -5.54 13.03
CA TYR A 166 -9.31 -4.97 11.80
C TYR A 166 -7.82 -4.66 11.94
N PHE A 167 -7.08 -4.78 10.84
CA PHE A 167 -5.73 -4.23 10.77
C PHE A 167 -5.76 -2.70 10.74
N VAL A 168 -4.95 -2.05 11.56
CA VAL A 168 -4.76 -0.60 11.49
C VAL A 168 -3.39 -0.31 10.89
N SER A 169 -3.37 0.23 9.67
CA SER A 169 -2.14 0.67 8.99
C SER A 169 -1.88 2.12 9.33
N PHE A 170 -0.81 2.41 10.05
CA PHE A 170 -0.47 3.78 10.40
C PHE A 170 0.14 4.52 9.21
N TYR A 171 -0.32 5.74 8.99
CA TYR A 171 0.35 6.74 8.16
C TYR A 171 1.43 7.45 8.96
N GLN A 172 1.10 7.84 10.18
CA GLN A 172 2.00 8.51 11.11
C GLN A 172 1.63 8.15 12.55
N VAL A 173 2.65 8.03 13.41
CA VAL A 173 2.51 7.96 14.88
C VAL A 173 3.53 8.93 15.46
N LYS A 174 3.11 9.74 16.42
CA LYS A 174 3.97 10.71 17.14
C LYS A 174 3.81 10.56 18.65
N SER A 175 4.90 10.74 19.38
CA SER A 175 4.91 10.93 20.83
C SER A 175 5.49 12.32 21.13
N GLY A 176 4.61 13.27 21.48
CA GLY A 176 4.94 14.68 21.49
C GLY A 176 5.36 15.18 20.11
N SER A 177 6.56 15.76 20.01
CA SER A 177 7.14 16.22 18.73
C SER A 177 7.85 15.13 17.93
N ARG A 178 8.10 13.95 18.52
CA ARG A 178 8.88 12.89 17.86
C ARG A 178 7.98 11.99 17.03
N ALA A 179 8.31 11.84 15.76
CA ALA A 179 7.67 10.87 14.87
C ALA A 179 8.29 9.48 15.07
N VAL A 180 7.47 8.45 14.95
CA VAL A 180 7.90 7.05 14.85
C VAL A 180 8.31 6.78 13.41
N ASP A 181 9.54 6.33 13.20
CA ASP A 181 9.99 5.89 11.88
C ASP A 181 9.31 4.58 11.50
N GLU A 182 8.82 4.48 10.27
CA GLU A 182 8.15 3.30 9.72
C GLU A 182 7.09 2.69 10.68
N PRO A 183 6.04 3.45 11.03
CA PRO A 183 5.07 2.99 12.03
C PRO A 183 4.37 1.69 11.61
N GLY A 184 4.26 1.44 10.31
CA GLY A 184 3.78 0.17 9.79
C GLY A 184 2.31 -0.10 10.09
N MET A 185 2.02 -1.24 10.69
CA MET A 185 0.67 -1.73 10.88
C MET A 185 0.56 -2.54 12.17
N VAL A 186 -0.53 -2.39 12.93
CA VAL A 186 -0.86 -3.24 14.07
C VAL A 186 -1.93 -4.27 13.68
N SER A 187 -1.73 -5.52 14.08
CA SER A 187 -2.64 -6.62 13.78
C SER A 187 -3.95 -6.53 14.57
N PRO A 188 -5.02 -7.18 14.10
CA PRO A 188 -6.25 -7.34 14.88
C PRO A 188 -5.97 -7.97 16.25
N GLN A 189 -6.57 -7.42 17.31
CA GLN A 189 -6.45 -7.92 18.69
C GLN A 189 -4.98 -8.12 19.12
N GLY A 190 -4.09 -7.29 18.58
CA GLY A 190 -2.64 -7.43 18.75
C GLY A 190 -1.96 -6.13 19.16
N GLU A 191 -0.65 -6.22 19.22
CA GLU A 191 0.21 -5.14 19.64
C GLU A 191 1.33 -4.88 18.62
N ARG A 192 1.83 -3.64 18.65
CA ARG A 192 3.04 -3.25 17.94
C ARG A 192 3.88 -2.33 18.81
N GLN A 193 5.18 -2.58 18.83
CA GLN A 193 6.12 -1.85 19.66
C GLN A 193 7.17 -1.13 18.81
N TRP A 194 7.61 0.02 19.31
CA TRP A 194 8.70 0.81 18.72
C TRP A 194 9.66 1.27 19.82
N PRO A 195 10.97 1.32 19.52
CA PRO A 195 11.99 1.84 20.45
C PRO A 195 11.99 3.38 20.40
N VAL A 196 10.97 4.01 20.99
CA VAL A 196 10.79 5.46 21.02
C VAL A 196 10.67 5.93 22.45
N THR A 197 11.50 6.91 22.81
CA THR A 197 11.39 7.60 24.11
C THR A 197 10.10 8.42 24.13
N CYS A 198 9.27 8.16 25.10
CA CYS A 198 7.99 8.80 25.25
C CYS A 198 8.12 10.23 25.77
N GLY A 199 7.29 11.13 25.21
CA GLY A 199 7.26 12.52 25.63
C GLY A 199 6.01 13.23 25.13
N GLY A 200 5.06 13.53 26.03
CA GLY A 200 3.83 14.24 25.73
C GLY A 200 2.74 13.38 25.09
N ALA A 201 1.68 14.03 24.60
CA ALA A 201 0.52 13.39 24.00
C ALA A 201 0.92 12.52 22.79
N ILE A 202 0.24 11.40 22.63
CA ILE A 202 0.42 10.52 21.48
C ILE A 202 -0.64 10.85 20.43
N SER A 203 -0.21 11.09 19.20
CA SER A 203 -1.10 11.34 18.08
C SER A 203 -0.82 10.41 16.91
N TRP A 204 -1.85 9.98 16.20
CA TRP A 204 -1.69 9.10 15.05
C TRP A 204 -2.72 9.34 13.97
N GLN A 205 -2.37 8.93 12.76
CA GLN A 205 -3.23 8.86 11.60
C GLN A 205 -3.07 7.49 10.96
N ALA A 206 -4.13 6.96 10.40
CA ALA A 206 -4.12 5.68 9.70
C ALA A 206 -4.38 5.89 8.20
N ILE A 207 -4.21 4.81 7.45
CA ILE A 207 -4.58 4.75 6.04
C ILE A 207 -5.84 3.89 5.93
N ASN A 208 -6.91 4.47 5.44
CA ASN A 208 -8.22 3.81 5.28
C ASN A 208 -8.24 2.79 4.13
N ASP A 209 -9.36 2.11 3.94
CA ASP A 209 -9.56 1.08 2.90
C ASP A 209 -9.33 1.60 1.47
N PHE A 210 -9.55 2.88 1.23
CA PHE A 210 -9.38 3.54 -0.07
C PHE A 210 -7.97 4.10 -0.29
N GLY A 211 -7.10 3.99 0.72
CA GLY A 211 -5.74 4.53 0.67
C GLY A 211 -5.61 5.99 1.09
N GLY A 212 -6.69 6.61 1.54
CA GLY A 212 -6.68 7.96 2.08
C GLY A 212 -6.19 8.00 3.54
N ILE A 213 -5.68 9.16 3.96
CA ILE A 213 -5.22 9.40 5.33
C ILE A 213 -6.44 9.79 6.20
N THR A 214 -6.57 9.18 7.37
CA THR A 214 -7.64 9.51 8.33
C THR A 214 -7.36 10.84 9.04
N PRO A 215 -8.38 11.47 9.64
CA PRO A 215 -8.15 12.52 10.63
C PRO A 215 -7.22 12.02 11.75
N ALA A 216 -6.53 12.94 12.40
CA ALA A 216 -5.68 12.60 13.53
C ALA A 216 -6.52 12.18 14.75
N ALA A 217 -6.08 11.12 15.42
CA ALA A 217 -6.52 10.73 16.76
C ALA A 217 -5.44 11.11 17.77
N VAL A 218 -5.83 11.40 19.01
CA VAL A 218 -4.92 11.83 20.08
C VAL A 218 -5.28 11.13 21.39
N GLN A 219 -4.25 10.68 22.08
CA GLN A 219 -4.32 10.17 23.45
C GLN A 219 -3.41 11.03 24.34
N GLN A 220 -3.97 11.56 25.41
CA GLN A 220 -3.24 12.34 26.42
C GLN A 220 -2.50 11.45 27.41
#